data_c0069958fae4f1d06bf981f2c9edff24
#
_entry.id   c0069958fae4f1d06bf981f2c9edff24
#
_cell.length_a   1.000
_cell.length_b   1.000
_cell.length_c   1.000
_cell.angle_alpha   90.00
_cell.angle_beta   90.00
_cell.angle_gamma   90.00
#
_symmetry.space_group_name_H-M   'P 1'
#
loop_
_entity.id
_entity.type
_entity.pdbx_description
1 polymer ?
#
loop_
_entity_poly.entity_id
_entity_poly.type
_entity_poly.pdbx_seq_one_letter_code
_entity_poly.pdbx_strand_id
1 'polypeptide(L)'
;MSKAVWLVQVRVVGTDWEPWLRLTDWPVTDAQSATRVFGMYRQRWSVEDAFTFLKTALGWEEVQVLDWQAIRTLVALGWVAAGFLFDLGVSFEWAEVQLLAKLGGWEPHKDRLPGKRTLQRGLARLLEMLTTQALLSDYASQHHGLPPRIAAFLHGWQPPGDL
;
A
#
# COMPACT_ATOMS: atom_id res chain seq x y z
N MET A 1 -37.68 -6.69 -23.16
CA MET A 1 -36.49 -6.93 -24.02
C MET A 1 -35.57 -7.91 -23.31
N SER A 2 -35.34 -9.09 -23.89
CA SER A 2 -34.35 -10.05 -23.34
C SER A 2 -32.95 -9.57 -23.68
N LYS A 3 -32.08 -9.43 -22.66
CA LYS A 3 -30.71 -9.05 -22.84
C LYS A 3 -29.88 -10.33 -22.99
N ALA A 4 -28.98 -10.38 -24.01
CA ALA A 4 -28.06 -11.51 -24.16
C ALA A 4 -27.05 -11.51 -23.01
N VAL A 5 -26.76 -12.69 -22.49
CA VAL A 5 -25.80 -12.91 -21.42
C VAL A 5 -24.85 -14.03 -21.85
N TRP A 6 -23.58 -13.85 -21.64
CA TRP A 6 -22.53 -14.82 -21.95
C TRP A 6 -22.00 -15.45 -20.66
N LEU A 7 -21.72 -16.75 -20.72
CA LEU A 7 -21.04 -17.48 -19.67
C LEU A 7 -19.56 -17.68 -20.05
N VAL A 8 -18.66 -17.12 -19.28
CA VAL A 8 -17.22 -17.32 -19.42
C VAL A 8 -16.75 -18.33 -18.39
N GLN A 9 -16.17 -19.42 -18.87
CA GLN A 9 -15.56 -20.44 -18.04
C GLN A 9 -14.04 -20.34 -18.12
N VAL A 10 -13.38 -20.20 -16.97
CA VAL A 10 -11.92 -20.14 -16.85
C VAL A 10 -11.44 -21.33 -16.03
N ARG A 11 -10.52 -22.10 -16.57
CA ARG A 11 -9.90 -23.26 -15.92
C ARG A 11 -8.41 -23.07 -15.81
N VAL A 12 -7.83 -23.38 -14.64
CA VAL A 12 -6.38 -23.41 -14.47
C VAL A 12 -5.85 -24.72 -14.98
N VAL A 13 -4.99 -24.66 -15.99
CA VAL A 13 -4.41 -25.84 -16.62
C VAL A 13 -3.47 -26.54 -15.64
N GLY A 14 -3.56 -27.87 -15.55
CA GLY A 14 -2.69 -28.68 -14.68
C GLY A 14 -3.14 -28.72 -13.19
N THR A 15 -4.36 -28.30 -12.90
CA THR A 15 -4.96 -28.43 -11.57
C THR A 15 -6.33 -29.07 -11.63
N ASP A 16 -6.72 -29.75 -10.55
CA ASP A 16 -8.07 -30.31 -10.38
C ASP A 16 -9.08 -29.28 -9.82
N TRP A 17 -8.72 -27.99 -9.85
CA TRP A 17 -9.61 -26.95 -9.33
C TRP A 17 -10.85 -26.80 -10.20
N GLU A 18 -12.00 -26.58 -9.55
CA GLU A 18 -13.23 -26.27 -10.24
C GLU A 18 -13.08 -25.02 -11.12
N PRO A 19 -13.68 -25.04 -12.31
CA PRO A 19 -13.62 -23.89 -13.21
C PRO A 19 -14.35 -22.70 -12.63
N TRP A 20 -13.80 -21.54 -12.82
CA TRP A 20 -14.47 -20.28 -12.47
C TRP A 20 -15.50 -19.94 -13.54
N LEU A 21 -16.74 -19.75 -13.13
CA LEU A 21 -17.84 -19.37 -14.01
C LEU A 21 -18.19 -17.90 -13.80
N ARG A 22 -18.31 -17.15 -14.89
CA ARG A 22 -18.67 -15.73 -14.89
C ARG A 22 -19.74 -15.43 -15.91
N LEU A 23 -20.81 -14.78 -15.46
CA LEU A 23 -21.83 -14.22 -16.33
C LEU A 23 -21.50 -12.76 -16.65
N THR A 24 -21.64 -12.38 -17.90
CA THR A 24 -21.45 -11.01 -18.38
C THR A 24 -22.48 -10.67 -19.45
N ASP A 25 -22.88 -9.43 -19.50
CA ASP A 25 -23.66 -8.87 -20.60
C ASP A 25 -22.78 -8.26 -21.70
N TRP A 26 -21.45 -8.32 -21.52
CA TRP A 26 -20.51 -7.92 -22.53
C TRP A 26 -20.36 -9.05 -23.57
N PRO A 27 -20.42 -8.72 -24.89
CA PRO A 27 -20.26 -9.73 -25.93
C PRO A 27 -18.92 -10.48 -25.82
N VAL A 28 -19.01 -11.80 -25.79
CA VAL A 28 -17.83 -12.69 -25.77
C VAL A 28 -17.88 -13.56 -27.04
N THR A 29 -17.08 -13.18 -28.03
CA THR A 29 -17.06 -13.81 -29.35
C THR A 29 -15.81 -14.65 -29.61
N ASP A 30 -14.77 -14.45 -28.79
CA ASP A 30 -13.46 -15.11 -28.95
C ASP A 30 -12.71 -15.22 -27.61
N ALA A 31 -11.56 -15.89 -27.63
CA ALA A 31 -10.71 -16.06 -26.47
C ALA A 31 -10.16 -14.73 -25.91
N GLN A 32 -9.95 -13.73 -26.77
CA GLN A 32 -9.45 -12.44 -26.34
C GLN A 32 -10.51 -11.66 -25.54
N SER A 33 -11.76 -11.64 -26.01
CA SER A 33 -12.86 -11.03 -25.28
C SER A 33 -13.16 -11.75 -23.95
N ALA A 34 -13.05 -13.09 -23.92
CA ALA A 34 -13.15 -13.87 -22.70
C ALA A 34 -12.03 -13.52 -21.70
N THR A 35 -10.78 -13.40 -22.16
CA THR A 35 -9.63 -12.99 -21.33
C THR A 35 -9.83 -11.58 -20.78
N ARG A 36 -10.37 -10.65 -21.56
CA ARG A 36 -10.70 -9.29 -21.11
C ARG A 36 -11.73 -9.29 -19.99
N VAL A 37 -12.83 -10.05 -20.16
CA VAL A 37 -13.86 -10.21 -19.11
C VAL A 37 -13.25 -10.77 -17.83
N PHE A 38 -12.43 -11.79 -17.93
CA PHE A 38 -11.74 -12.36 -16.79
C PHE A 38 -10.77 -11.36 -16.11
N GLY A 39 -10.03 -10.58 -16.91
CA GLY A 39 -9.16 -9.51 -16.44
C GLY A 39 -9.92 -8.44 -15.62
N MET A 40 -11.07 -7.98 -16.14
CA MET A 40 -11.93 -7.04 -15.41
C MET A 40 -12.44 -7.62 -14.09
N TYR A 41 -12.81 -8.91 -14.09
CA TYR A 41 -13.21 -9.58 -12.85
C TYR A 41 -12.07 -9.66 -11.83
N ARG A 42 -10.86 -9.94 -12.26
CA ARG A 42 -9.68 -9.93 -11.39
C ARG A 42 -9.43 -8.56 -10.76
N GLN A 43 -9.67 -7.48 -11.49
CA GLN A 43 -9.55 -6.11 -10.95
C GLN A 43 -10.54 -5.83 -9.80
N ARG A 44 -11.69 -6.51 -9.77
CA ARG A 44 -12.64 -6.41 -8.65
C ARG A 44 -12.01 -6.81 -7.30
N TRP A 45 -11.15 -7.83 -7.31
CA TRP A 45 -10.44 -8.25 -6.10
C TRP A 45 -9.49 -7.19 -5.56
N SER A 46 -8.94 -6.35 -6.44
CA SER A 46 -8.11 -5.23 -6.01
C SER A 46 -8.88 -4.22 -5.16
N VAL A 47 -10.19 -4.07 -5.39
CA VAL A 47 -11.05 -3.22 -4.57
C VAL A 47 -11.25 -3.83 -3.18
N GLU A 48 -11.49 -5.13 -3.10
CA GLU A 48 -11.62 -5.85 -1.81
C GLU A 48 -10.32 -5.81 -1.02
N ASP A 49 -9.18 -6.01 -1.71
CA ASP A 49 -7.85 -5.86 -1.10
C ASP A 49 -7.61 -4.44 -0.60
N ALA A 50 -8.02 -3.42 -1.35
CA ALA A 50 -7.91 -2.02 -0.95
C ALA A 50 -8.77 -1.74 0.28
N PHE A 51 -10.03 -2.19 0.33
CA PHE A 51 -10.88 -2.05 1.51
C PHE A 51 -10.30 -2.79 2.72
N THR A 52 -9.84 -4.01 2.54
CA THR A 52 -9.18 -4.77 3.61
C THR A 52 -7.94 -4.04 4.12
N PHE A 53 -7.15 -3.45 3.22
CA PHE A 53 -5.99 -2.65 3.59
C PHE A 53 -6.39 -1.41 4.39
N LEU A 54 -7.37 -0.63 3.93
CA LEU A 54 -7.88 0.56 4.62
C LEU A 54 -8.37 0.21 6.03
N LYS A 55 -9.14 -0.86 6.18
CA LYS A 55 -9.67 -1.32 7.47
C LYS A 55 -8.56 -1.74 8.43
N THR A 56 -7.66 -2.60 7.97
CA THR A 56 -6.71 -3.30 8.85
C THR A 56 -5.37 -2.61 8.99
N ALA A 57 -4.89 -1.91 7.97
CA ALA A 57 -3.58 -1.25 7.99
C ALA A 57 -3.67 0.23 8.38
N LEU A 58 -4.76 0.91 8.01
CA LEU A 58 -5.02 2.30 8.39
C LEU A 58 -5.97 2.42 9.59
N GLY A 59 -6.42 1.30 10.16
CA GLY A 59 -7.23 1.30 11.39
C GLY A 59 -8.60 1.96 11.25
N TRP A 60 -9.21 1.93 10.06
CA TRP A 60 -10.48 2.60 9.84
C TRP A 60 -11.63 2.13 10.74
N GLU A 61 -11.58 0.88 11.19
CA GLU A 61 -12.57 0.32 12.12
C GLU A 61 -12.37 0.82 13.56
N GLU A 62 -11.20 1.38 13.87
CA GLU A 62 -10.86 1.92 15.19
C GLU A 62 -11.22 3.42 15.33
N VAL A 63 -11.51 4.07 14.20
CA VAL A 63 -11.81 5.51 14.18
C VAL A 63 -13.25 5.75 14.62
N GLN A 64 -13.41 6.28 15.82
CA GLN A 64 -14.70 6.67 16.38
C GLN A 64 -14.98 8.16 16.11
N VAL A 65 -15.44 8.47 14.91
CA VAL A 65 -15.80 9.84 14.51
C VAL A 65 -17.29 9.87 14.21
N LEU A 66 -18.04 10.74 14.89
CA LEU A 66 -19.49 10.88 14.73
C LEU A 66 -19.88 11.96 13.70
N ASP A 67 -18.94 12.86 13.37
CA ASP A 67 -19.21 13.92 12.40
C ASP A 67 -19.06 13.44 10.96
N TRP A 68 -20.10 13.66 10.15
CA TRP A 68 -20.13 13.24 8.75
C TRP A 68 -19.02 13.87 7.89
N GLN A 69 -18.71 15.15 8.15
CA GLN A 69 -17.65 15.84 7.40
C GLN A 69 -16.27 15.26 7.70
N ALA A 70 -16.02 14.94 8.97
CA ALA A 70 -14.78 14.29 9.38
C ALA A 70 -14.66 12.88 8.78
N ILE A 71 -15.75 12.09 8.75
CA ILE A 71 -15.77 10.78 8.10
C ILE A 71 -15.41 10.91 6.62
N ARG A 72 -16.04 11.82 5.90
CA ARG A 72 -15.72 12.05 4.46
C ARG A 72 -14.27 12.41 4.25
N THR A 73 -13.72 13.28 5.08
CA THR A 73 -12.31 13.69 4.99
C THR A 73 -11.38 12.53 5.24
N LEU A 74 -11.64 11.73 6.29
CA LEU A 74 -10.85 10.53 6.59
C LEU A 74 -10.90 9.50 5.47
N VAL A 75 -12.09 9.28 4.90
CA VAL A 75 -12.26 8.37 3.74
C VAL A 75 -11.43 8.87 2.57
N ALA A 76 -11.51 10.15 2.23
CA ALA A 76 -10.75 10.72 1.13
C ALA A 76 -9.23 10.61 1.35
N LEU A 77 -8.74 10.96 2.56
CA LEU A 77 -7.32 10.83 2.90
C LEU A 77 -6.84 9.39 2.87
N GLY A 78 -7.64 8.45 3.38
CA GLY A 78 -7.32 7.03 3.34
C GLY A 78 -7.20 6.49 1.92
N TRP A 79 -8.09 6.91 1.00
CA TRP A 79 -7.98 6.52 -0.41
C TRP A 79 -6.75 7.12 -1.09
N VAL A 80 -6.39 8.36 -0.79
CA VAL A 80 -5.15 8.99 -1.29
C VAL A 80 -3.93 8.22 -0.78
N ALA A 81 -3.89 7.92 0.53
CA ALA A 81 -2.80 7.16 1.14
C ALA A 81 -2.71 5.74 0.56
N ALA A 82 -3.83 5.05 0.38
CA ALA A 82 -3.86 3.74 -0.25
C ALA A 82 -3.37 3.80 -1.70
N GLY A 83 -3.86 4.76 -2.49
CA GLY A 83 -3.41 4.98 -3.88
C GLY A 83 -1.91 5.20 -3.96
N PHE A 84 -1.37 6.05 -3.11
CA PHE A 84 0.07 6.29 -3.01
C PHE A 84 0.85 5.01 -2.68
N LEU A 85 0.41 4.23 -1.69
CA LEU A 85 1.07 2.97 -1.32
C LEU A 85 0.98 1.88 -2.41
N PHE A 86 -0.11 1.87 -3.18
CA PHE A 86 -0.23 0.98 -4.34
C PHE A 86 0.70 1.40 -5.47
N ASP A 87 0.86 2.71 -5.68
CA ASP A 87 1.75 3.26 -6.69
C ASP A 87 3.23 3.07 -6.34
N LEU A 88 3.61 3.15 -5.07
CA LEU A 88 4.97 2.90 -4.61
C LEU A 88 5.56 1.58 -5.13
N GLY A 89 4.76 0.52 -5.15
CA GLY A 89 5.19 -0.80 -5.61
C GLY A 89 5.40 -0.88 -7.13
N VAL A 90 4.93 0.11 -7.88
CA VAL A 90 4.99 0.15 -9.36
C VAL A 90 5.95 1.22 -9.86
N SER A 91 5.97 2.38 -9.21
CA SER A 91 6.75 3.57 -9.64
C SER A 91 8.16 3.61 -9.05
N PHE A 92 8.39 2.98 -7.91
CA PHE A 92 9.70 2.95 -7.27
C PHE A 92 10.63 1.94 -7.92
N GLU A 93 11.92 2.26 -7.97
CA GLU A 93 12.95 1.31 -8.36
C GLU A 93 13.06 0.17 -7.35
N TRP A 94 13.51 -0.99 -7.81
CA TRP A 94 13.61 -2.17 -6.95
C TRP A 94 14.47 -1.95 -5.69
N ALA A 95 15.54 -1.17 -5.79
CA ALA A 95 16.39 -0.83 -4.66
C ALA A 95 15.65 -0.03 -3.57
N GLU A 96 14.78 0.91 -3.99
CA GLU A 96 13.95 1.72 -3.09
C GLU A 96 12.88 0.87 -2.40
N VAL A 97 12.22 0.00 -3.18
CA VAL A 97 11.25 -0.96 -2.65
C VAL A 97 11.90 -1.89 -1.62
N GLN A 98 13.12 -2.37 -1.89
CA GLN A 98 13.87 -3.21 -0.96
C GLN A 98 14.22 -2.47 0.33
N LEU A 99 14.64 -1.21 0.24
CA LEU A 99 14.95 -0.38 1.41
C LEU A 99 13.72 -0.21 2.29
N LEU A 100 12.58 0.20 1.72
CA LEU A 100 11.33 0.34 2.46
C LEU A 100 10.88 -1.00 3.05
N ALA A 101 10.99 -2.07 2.29
CA ALA A 101 10.63 -3.41 2.77
C ALA A 101 11.49 -3.82 3.97
N LYS A 102 12.80 -3.58 3.92
CA LYS A 102 13.74 -3.88 5.00
C LYS A 102 13.43 -3.04 6.25
N LEU A 103 13.17 -1.76 6.10
CA LEU A 103 12.68 -0.91 7.18
C LEU A 103 11.35 -1.44 7.76
N GLY A 104 10.49 -2.01 6.93
CA GLY A 104 9.24 -2.65 7.33
C GLY A 104 9.40 -4.02 8.02
N GLY A 105 10.63 -4.52 8.19
CA GLY A 105 10.93 -5.80 8.81
C GLY A 105 10.77 -6.99 7.86
N TRP A 106 10.97 -6.79 6.57
CA TRP A 106 10.97 -7.85 5.57
C TRP A 106 12.40 -8.35 5.33
N GLU A 107 12.54 -9.67 5.26
CA GLU A 107 13.78 -10.31 4.84
C GLU A 107 13.62 -10.84 3.41
N PRO A 108 14.63 -10.66 2.53
CA PRO A 108 14.58 -11.15 1.18
C PRO A 108 14.47 -12.68 1.12
N HIS A 109 13.35 -13.17 0.64
CA HIS A 109 13.19 -14.57 0.24
C HIS A 109 13.16 -14.65 -1.27
N LYS A 110 13.78 -15.72 -1.84
CA LYS A 110 14.05 -15.86 -3.28
C LYS A 110 12.84 -15.69 -4.21
N ASP A 111 11.62 -15.91 -3.72
CA ASP A 111 10.41 -15.96 -4.55
C ASP A 111 9.24 -15.10 -4.05
N ARG A 112 9.47 -14.20 -3.11
CA ARG A 112 8.40 -13.35 -2.56
C ARG A 112 8.73 -11.87 -2.68
N LEU A 113 7.82 -11.12 -3.29
CA LEU A 113 7.82 -9.67 -3.24
C LEU A 113 7.30 -9.18 -1.88
N PRO A 114 7.82 -8.03 -1.38
CA PRO A 114 7.32 -7.45 -0.15
C PRO A 114 5.84 -7.07 -0.29
N GLY A 115 5.04 -7.42 0.70
CA GLY A 115 3.63 -7.08 0.71
C GLY A 115 3.39 -5.60 1.07
N LYS A 116 2.23 -5.07 0.66
CA LYS A 116 1.81 -3.67 0.89
C LYS A 116 1.92 -3.21 2.35
N ARG A 117 1.55 -4.07 3.30
CA ARG A 117 1.70 -3.80 4.76
C ARG A 117 3.16 -3.63 5.19
N THR A 118 4.06 -4.35 4.55
CA THR A 118 5.49 -4.23 4.83
C THR A 118 6.03 -2.91 4.33
N LEU A 119 5.65 -2.51 3.11
CA LEU A 119 6.02 -1.20 2.54
C LEU A 119 5.44 -0.06 3.36
N GLN A 120 4.17 -0.15 3.78
CA GLN A 120 3.54 0.83 4.68
C GLN A 120 4.32 0.99 6.00
N ARG A 121 4.67 -0.13 6.66
CA ARG A 121 5.47 -0.07 7.90
C ARG A 121 6.84 0.54 7.67
N GLY A 122 7.48 0.22 6.54
CA GLY A 122 8.76 0.80 6.16
C GLY A 122 8.67 2.30 5.94
N LEU A 123 7.64 2.74 5.23
CA LEU A 123 7.38 4.16 5.01
C LEU A 123 7.08 4.89 6.33
N ALA A 124 6.24 4.31 7.19
CA ALA A 124 5.95 4.89 8.50
C ALA A 124 7.23 5.10 9.33
N ARG A 125 8.10 4.08 9.40
CA ARG A 125 9.39 4.19 10.09
C ARG A 125 10.31 5.24 9.47
N LEU A 126 10.35 5.32 8.13
CA LEU A 126 11.13 6.35 7.43
C LEU A 126 10.62 7.75 7.80
N LEU A 127 9.31 7.96 7.78
CA LEU A 127 8.69 9.24 8.15
C LEU A 127 8.93 9.60 9.62
N GLU A 128 8.86 8.63 10.53
CA GLU A 128 9.20 8.81 11.95
C GLU A 128 10.66 9.25 12.13
N MET A 129 11.58 8.62 11.41
CA MET A 129 13.00 9.00 11.44
C MET A 129 13.21 10.42 10.94
N LEU A 130 12.62 10.77 9.79
CA LEU A 130 12.70 12.11 9.20
C LEU A 130 12.10 13.18 10.13
N THR A 131 10.95 12.89 10.72
CA THR A 131 10.29 13.79 11.68
C THR A 131 11.15 13.98 12.93
N THR A 132 11.69 12.89 13.47
CA THR A 132 12.59 12.96 14.62
C THR A 132 13.84 13.78 14.32
N GLN A 133 14.44 13.56 13.16
CA GLN A 133 15.61 14.31 12.70
C GLN A 133 15.30 15.80 12.56
N ALA A 134 14.15 16.14 11.95
CA ALA A 134 13.74 17.54 11.81
C ALA A 134 13.52 18.22 13.18
N LEU A 135 12.85 17.52 14.11
CA LEU A 135 12.64 18.03 15.48
C LEU A 135 13.95 18.25 16.23
N LEU A 136 14.91 17.33 16.13
CA LEU A 136 16.20 17.45 16.77
C LEU A 136 17.03 18.59 16.18
N SER A 137 16.98 18.76 14.85
CA SER A 137 17.65 19.84 14.15
C SER A 137 17.06 21.21 14.54
N ASP A 138 15.72 21.31 14.56
CA ASP A 138 15.02 22.54 14.96
C ASP A 138 15.34 22.92 16.41
N TYR A 139 15.25 21.95 17.33
CA TYR A 139 15.62 22.15 18.72
C TYR A 139 17.08 22.63 18.89
N ALA A 140 18.01 21.97 18.18
CA ALA A 140 19.43 22.34 18.27
C ALA A 140 19.69 23.75 17.74
N SER A 141 18.99 24.17 16.70
CA SER A 141 19.09 25.52 16.13
C SER A 141 18.55 26.60 17.10
N GLN A 142 17.42 26.33 17.76
CA GLN A 142 16.80 27.26 18.71
C GLN A 142 17.56 27.39 20.03
N HIS A 143 18.23 26.32 20.48
CA HIS A 143 18.87 26.22 21.78
C HIS A 143 20.40 26.14 21.75
N HIS A 144 21.01 26.45 20.60
CA HIS A 144 22.46 26.37 20.38
C HIS A 144 23.07 25.00 20.67
N GLY A 145 22.29 23.93 20.44
CA GLY A 145 22.71 22.54 20.57
C GLY A 145 21.69 21.65 21.27
N LEU A 146 21.98 20.36 21.27
CA LEU A 146 21.16 19.37 21.98
C LEU A 146 21.58 19.28 23.45
N PRO A 147 20.66 18.95 24.37
CA PRO A 147 21.01 18.66 25.77
C PRO A 147 22.11 17.59 25.84
N PRO A 148 23.13 17.74 26.71
CA PRO A 148 24.30 16.87 26.71
C PRO A 148 24.00 15.39 26.85
N ARG A 149 22.99 15.01 27.62
CA ARG A 149 22.57 13.62 27.76
C ARG A 149 21.95 13.06 26.49
N ILE A 150 21.18 13.86 25.76
CA ILE A 150 20.59 13.46 24.48
C ILE A 150 21.67 13.39 23.41
N ALA A 151 22.56 14.37 23.35
CA ALA A 151 23.72 14.36 22.45
C ALA A 151 24.61 13.12 22.66
N ALA A 152 24.81 12.69 23.90
CA ALA A 152 25.58 11.47 24.21
C ALA A 152 24.89 10.20 23.70
N PHE A 153 23.56 10.11 23.73
CA PHE A 153 22.83 8.98 23.13
C PHE A 153 22.92 8.96 21.61
N LEU A 154 23.03 10.13 20.99
CA LEU A 154 23.14 10.29 19.53
C LEU A 154 24.60 10.33 19.07
N HIS A 155 25.53 9.90 19.91
CA HIS A 155 26.96 9.89 19.60
C HIS A 155 27.21 9.08 18.33
N GLY A 156 27.67 9.76 17.27
CA GLY A 156 27.84 9.21 15.93
C GLY A 156 26.73 9.59 14.93
N TRP A 157 25.65 10.23 15.39
CA TRP A 157 24.68 10.85 14.50
C TRP A 157 25.23 12.15 13.94
N GLN A 158 25.46 12.20 12.62
CA GLN A 158 25.74 13.45 11.93
C GLN A 158 24.47 13.89 11.20
N PRO A 159 24.02 15.16 11.37
CA PRO A 159 22.94 15.68 10.54
C PRO A 159 23.38 15.59 9.07
N PRO A 160 22.47 15.27 8.14
CA PRO A 160 22.79 15.37 6.73
C PRO A 160 23.26 16.80 6.45
N GLY A 161 24.40 16.92 5.80
CA GLY A 161 24.87 18.21 5.29
C GLY A 161 23.79 18.81 4.39
N ASP A 162 23.70 20.13 4.39
CA ASP A 162 22.78 20.87 3.53
C ASP A 162 22.85 20.36 2.09
N LEU A 163 21.71 19.81 1.60
CA LEU A 163 21.52 19.39 0.22
C LEU A 163 21.24 20.60 -0.65
#